data_27ee037900e7b38c0f35d0848100a459
#
_entry.id   27ee037900e7b38c0f35d0848100a459
#
_cell.length_a   1.000
_cell.length_b   1.000
_cell.length_c   1.000
_cell.angle_alpha   90.00
_cell.angle_beta   90.00
_cell.angle_gamma   90.00
#
_symmetry.space_group_name_H-M   'P 1'
#
loop_
_entity.id
_entity.type
_entity.pdbx_description
1 polymer ?
#
loop_
_entity_poly.entity_id
_entity_poly.type
_entity_poly.pdbx_seq_one_letter_code
_entity_poly.pdbx_strand_id
1 'polypeptide(L)'
;KEVGDRLSRLVAAADADGAEGEGSGDADRPTVSIDVDCRNEPTTSVNAVAEVGPDTEEAVYLTAHVDAHDVSDGANDNGAGSALVAEVGRLLAGVEGDLDTRVRLVTFGSEEIGLWGAYHAAETTPKEEIACVVNLDGACSSRNLRVGTNGFDGMRSVFEDVADAFDAPLTTGETISPHGDQWAFVQEGIPAVMASTTSDQSGRGWGHTHADTLDKLDSRDLREMATLVTAAVYRFATGEVAAEHRSRESIRDAIDEGYVEELKTGGRWPYDE
;
A
#
# COMPACT_ATOMS: atom_id res chain seq x y z
N LYS A 1 -17.25 -13.06 -9.41
CA LYS A 1 -16.39 -13.22 -10.57
C LYS A 1 -17.21 -13.62 -11.82
N GLU A 2 -17.96 -14.72 -11.80
CA GLU A 2 -18.73 -15.21 -12.96
C GLU A 2 -19.73 -14.19 -13.54
N VAL A 3 -20.42 -13.43 -12.67
CA VAL A 3 -21.36 -12.38 -13.10
C VAL A 3 -20.61 -11.22 -13.75
N GLY A 4 -19.50 -10.77 -13.17
CA GLY A 4 -18.66 -9.73 -13.75
C GLY A 4 -18.09 -10.13 -15.12
N ASP A 5 -17.52 -11.33 -15.22
CA ASP A 5 -17.02 -11.88 -16.48
C ASP A 5 -18.11 -11.99 -17.55
N ARG A 6 -19.36 -12.30 -17.14
CA ARG A 6 -20.51 -12.32 -18.05
C ARG A 6 -20.89 -10.92 -18.53
N LEU A 7 -20.95 -9.94 -17.63
CA LEU A 7 -21.25 -8.55 -17.97
C LEU A 7 -20.19 -7.97 -18.92
N SER A 8 -18.91 -8.20 -18.65
CA SER A 8 -17.82 -7.79 -19.52
C SER A 8 -17.94 -8.35 -20.94
N ARG A 9 -18.31 -9.64 -21.08
CA ARG A 9 -18.53 -10.24 -22.39
C ARG A 9 -19.75 -9.64 -23.11
N LEU A 10 -20.81 -9.31 -22.40
CA LEU A 10 -22.01 -8.71 -22.99
C LEU A 10 -21.72 -7.26 -23.46
N VAL A 11 -20.94 -6.48 -22.69
CA VAL A 11 -20.50 -5.14 -23.11
C VAL A 11 -19.62 -5.24 -24.34
N ALA A 12 -18.60 -6.10 -24.33
CA ALA A 12 -17.71 -6.29 -25.47
C ALA A 12 -18.45 -6.75 -26.75
N ALA A 13 -19.48 -7.59 -26.62
CA ALA A 13 -20.30 -7.99 -27.76
C ALA A 13 -21.14 -6.83 -28.31
N ALA A 14 -21.74 -6.02 -27.43
CA ALA A 14 -22.50 -4.83 -27.83
C ALA A 14 -21.64 -3.77 -28.53
N ASP A 15 -20.40 -3.58 -28.07
CA ASP A 15 -19.44 -2.66 -28.68
C ASP A 15 -18.97 -3.18 -30.07
N ALA A 16 -18.81 -4.49 -30.26
CA ALA A 16 -18.43 -5.09 -31.54
C ALA A 16 -19.57 -4.98 -32.59
N ASP A 17 -20.81 -5.21 -32.19
CA ASP A 17 -21.99 -5.07 -33.05
C ASP A 17 -22.26 -3.61 -33.44
N GLY A 18 -21.96 -2.65 -32.55
CA GLY A 18 -22.07 -1.22 -32.81
C GLY A 18 -21.04 -0.66 -33.81
N ALA A 19 -19.93 -1.36 -33.99
CA ALA A 19 -18.87 -0.93 -34.93
C ALA A 19 -19.19 -1.24 -36.41
N GLU A 20 -20.16 -2.11 -36.70
CA GLU A 20 -20.55 -2.50 -38.07
C GLU A 20 -21.84 -1.86 -38.58
N GLY A 21 -22.53 -1.01 -37.79
CA GLY A 21 -23.84 -0.43 -38.15
C GLY A 21 -23.98 1.05 -37.86
N GLU A 22 -24.18 1.87 -38.91
CA GLU A 22 -24.67 3.23 -38.77
C GLU A 22 -26.13 3.17 -38.24
N GLY A 23 -26.32 3.25 -36.91
CA GLY A 23 -27.63 3.50 -36.34
C GLY A 23 -28.15 2.65 -35.18
N SER A 24 -27.36 1.80 -34.53
CA SER A 24 -27.81 1.19 -33.28
C SER A 24 -27.56 2.14 -32.11
N GLY A 25 -28.60 2.81 -31.68
CA GLY A 25 -28.55 3.62 -30.47
C GLY A 25 -28.32 2.76 -29.22
N ASP A 26 -28.07 3.43 -28.11
CA ASP A 26 -27.81 2.95 -26.74
C ASP A 26 -28.74 1.81 -26.20
N ALA A 27 -29.63 1.29 -27.05
CA ALA A 27 -30.68 0.34 -26.67
C ALA A 27 -30.21 -1.12 -26.47
N ASP A 28 -29.02 -1.49 -26.97
CA ASP A 28 -28.50 -2.87 -26.90
C ASP A 28 -27.43 -3.12 -25.81
N ARG A 29 -27.02 -2.07 -25.09
CA ARG A 29 -26.06 -2.22 -23.99
C ARG A 29 -26.73 -2.83 -22.77
N PRO A 30 -26.12 -3.83 -22.12
CA PRO A 30 -26.64 -4.38 -20.88
C PRO A 30 -26.67 -3.30 -19.79
N THR A 31 -27.80 -3.17 -19.10
CA THR A 31 -27.97 -2.25 -17.97
C THR A 31 -28.03 -3.04 -16.68
N VAL A 32 -27.49 -2.45 -15.60
CA VAL A 32 -27.57 -2.98 -14.24
C VAL A 32 -28.37 -2.02 -13.39
N SER A 33 -29.35 -2.51 -12.67
CA SER A 33 -30.06 -1.74 -11.63
C SER A 33 -29.53 -2.20 -10.28
N ILE A 34 -29.08 -1.26 -9.46
CA ILE A 34 -28.57 -1.50 -8.11
C ILE A 34 -29.48 -0.75 -7.15
N ASP A 35 -30.03 -1.45 -6.18
CA ASP A 35 -30.79 -0.88 -5.07
C ASP A 35 -30.06 -1.21 -3.77
N VAL A 36 -29.64 -0.18 -3.04
CA VAL A 36 -28.83 -0.31 -1.83
C VAL A 36 -29.55 0.36 -0.66
N ASP A 37 -29.98 -0.44 0.31
CA ASP A 37 -30.48 0.06 1.60
C ASP A 37 -29.32 0.07 2.60
N CYS A 38 -28.72 1.25 2.80
CA CYS A 38 -27.59 1.41 3.71
C CYS A 38 -27.78 2.60 4.64
N ARG A 39 -27.06 2.59 5.76
CA ARG A 39 -26.93 3.71 6.69
C ARG A 39 -25.48 4.10 6.86
N ASN A 40 -25.24 5.41 6.86
CA ASN A 40 -23.95 5.97 7.26
C ASN A 40 -24.09 6.54 8.68
N GLU A 41 -23.31 6.01 9.60
CA GLU A 41 -23.31 6.48 11.00
C GLU A 41 -21.88 6.93 11.38
N PRO A 42 -21.74 8.02 12.17
CA PRO A 42 -20.44 8.42 12.70
C PRO A 42 -19.84 7.29 13.53
N THR A 43 -18.57 7.00 13.29
CA THR A 43 -17.81 6.01 14.04
C THR A 43 -16.38 6.51 14.29
N THR A 44 -15.60 5.75 15.05
CA THR A 44 -14.20 6.04 15.32
C THR A 44 -13.35 4.82 15.00
N SER A 45 -12.16 5.09 14.51
CA SER A 45 -11.09 4.09 14.37
C SER A 45 -9.87 4.54 15.14
N VAL A 46 -8.88 3.68 15.30
CA VAL A 46 -7.65 3.97 16.03
C VAL A 46 -6.44 3.47 15.26
N ASN A 47 -5.34 4.19 15.37
CA ASN A 47 -4.02 3.71 15.00
C ASN A 47 -3.32 3.20 16.25
N ALA A 48 -2.61 2.05 16.15
CA ALA A 48 -1.72 1.60 17.21
C ALA A 48 -0.28 1.99 16.86
N VAL A 49 0.43 2.55 17.83
CA VAL A 49 1.78 3.07 17.65
C VAL A 49 2.71 2.49 18.70
N ALA A 50 3.91 2.08 18.27
CA ALA A 50 5.04 1.72 19.12
C ALA A 50 6.32 2.33 18.55
N GLU A 51 7.38 2.42 19.36
CA GLU A 51 8.65 2.99 18.94
C GLU A 51 9.82 2.12 19.41
N VAL A 52 10.89 2.11 18.62
CA VAL A 52 12.16 1.45 18.91
C VAL A 52 13.29 2.37 18.47
N GLY A 53 14.36 2.44 19.27
CA GLY A 53 15.55 3.24 18.98
C GLY A 53 15.64 4.52 19.82
N PRO A 54 16.58 5.42 19.48
CA PRO A 54 16.84 6.64 20.23
C PRO A 54 15.68 7.63 20.13
N ASP A 55 15.57 8.51 21.10
CA ASP A 55 14.62 9.63 21.10
C ASP A 55 15.11 10.74 20.15
N THR A 56 14.84 10.57 18.85
CA THR A 56 15.18 11.54 17.80
C THR A 56 13.94 12.32 17.36
N GLU A 57 14.12 13.51 16.79
CA GLU A 57 13.03 14.32 16.24
C GLU A 57 12.41 13.62 15.03
N GLU A 58 13.24 13.18 14.09
CA GLU A 58 12.82 12.38 12.93
C GLU A 58 12.64 10.92 13.28
N ALA A 59 11.75 10.24 12.54
CA ALA A 59 11.52 8.82 12.64
C ALA A 59 11.38 8.14 11.27
N VAL A 60 11.87 6.93 11.16
CA VAL A 60 11.54 6.00 10.08
C VAL A 60 10.22 5.31 10.44
N TYR A 61 9.24 5.37 9.56
CA TYR A 61 7.94 4.74 9.78
C TYR A 61 7.90 3.37 9.10
N LEU A 62 7.53 2.35 9.86
CA LEU A 62 7.13 1.05 9.33
C LEU A 62 5.63 0.88 9.59
N THR A 63 4.86 0.72 8.54
CA THR A 63 3.40 0.77 8.62
C THR A 63 2.72 -0.41 7.95
N ALA A 64 1.52 -0.72 8.38
CA ALA A 64 0.56 -1.61 7.74
C ALA A 64 -0.83 -1.20 8.22
N HIS A 65 -1.91 -1.60 7.55
CA HIS A 65 -3.24 -1.47 8.16
C HIS A 65 -3.63 -2.70 8.96
N VAL A 66 -4.55 -2.54 9.91
CA VAL A 66 -4.98 -3.59 10.83
C VAL A 66 -6.41 -4.04 10.56
N ASP A 67 -7.19 -3.23 9.86
CA ASP A 67 -8.53 -3.60 9.42
C ASP A 67 -8.46 -4.51 8.18
N ALA A 68 -9.58 -5.12 7.85
CA ALA A 68 -9.75 -5.96 6.68
C ALA A 68 -11.10 -5.63 6.03
N HIS A 69 -11.23 -5.95 4.75
CA HIS A 69 -12.49 -5.85 4.04
C HIS A 69 -13.59 -6.69 4.74
N ASP A 70 -14.80 -6.17 4.85
CA ASP A 70 -15.91 -6.71 5.67
C ASP A 70 -16.29 -8.16 5.37
N VAL A 71 -15.96 -8.69 4.19
CA VAL A 71 -16.23 -10.09 3.78
C VAL A 71 -15.01 -11.00 3.96
N SER A 72 -13.90 -10.51 4.49
CA SER A 72 -12.59 -11.18 4.53
C SER A 72 -12.10 -11.36 5.96
N ASP A 73 -11.38 -12.45 6.23
CA ASP A 73 -10.57 -12.56 7.45
C ASP A 73 -9.31 -11.66 7.37
N GLY A 74 -8.92 -11.25 6.17
CA GLY A 74 -7.80 -10.35 5.94
C GLY A 74 -6.44 -10.93 6.34
N ALA A 75 -6.20 -12.20 6.05
CA ALA A 75 -4.96 -12.82 6.47
C ALA A 75 -3.74 -12.28 5.74
N ASN A 76 -3.79 -12.14 4.42
CA ASN A 76 -2.75 -11.48 3.63
C ASN A 76 -2.98 -9.97 3.54
N ASP A 77 -4.22 -9.54 3.51
CA ASP A 77 -4.67 -8.17 3.38
C ASP A 77 -5.52 -7.76 4.60
N ASN A 78 -4.93 -7.32 5.80
CA ASN A 78 -3.51 -7.11 5.95
C ASN A 78 -2.99 -7.58 7.33
N GLY A 79 -3.49 -8.73 7.81
CA GLY A 79 -3.01 -9.36 9.06
C GLY A 79 -1.52 -9.72 8.99
N ALA A 80 -1.04 -10.15 7.81
CA ALA A 80 0.37 -10.44 7.57
C ALA A 80 1.24 -9.18 7.71
N GLY A 81 0.84 -8.05 7.12
CA GLY A 81 1.54 -6.77 7.26
C GLY A 81 1.60 -6.31 8.71
N SER A 82 0.48 -6.37 9.43
CA SER A 82 0.42 -6.05 10.86
C SER A 82 1.33 -6.95 11.71
N ALA A 83 1.39 -8.25 11.42
CA ALA A 83 2.30 -9.18 12.09
C ALA A 83 3.76 -8.87 11.78
N LEU A 84 4.08 -8.48 10.54
CA LEU A 84 5.42 -8.06 10.13
C LEU A 84 5.86 -6.78 10.84
N VAL A 85 5.01 -5.78 10.98
CA VAL A 85 5.30 -4.56 11.76
C VAL A 85 5.72 -4.92 13.18
N ALA A 86 4.98 -5.81 13.85
CA ALA A 86 5.30 -6.25 15.20
C ALA A 86 6.62 -7.06 15.26
N GLU A 87 6.84 -7.97 14.31
CA GLU A 87 8.04 -8.82 14.29
C GLU A 87 9.30 -8.00 13.95
N VAL A 88 9.24 -7.10 13.00
CA VAL A 88 10.34 -6.19 12.68
C VAL A 88 10.68 -5.32 13.89
N GLY A 89 9.69 -4.78 14.59
CA GLY A 89 9.90 -4.04 15.83
C GLY A 89 10.60 -4.88 16.89
N ARG A 90 10.22 -6.13 17.07
CA ARG A 90 10.87 -7.07 17.99
C ARG A 90 12.33 -7.35 17.60
N LEU A 91 12.62 -7.49 16.31
CA LEU A 91 13.98 -7.71 15.79
C LEU A 91 14.86 -6.48 15.99
N LEU A 92 14.35 -5.29 15.66
CA LEU A 92 15.05 -4.02 15.84
C LEU A 92 15.33 -3.71 17.32
N ALA A 93 14.43 -4.07 18.23
CA ALA A 93 14.68 -3.93 19.67
C ALA A 93 15.90 -4.76 20.15
N GLY A 94 16.23 -5.84 19.45
CA GLY A 94 17.44 -6.62 19.73
C GLY A 94 18.76 -5.93 19.36
N VAL A 95 18.70 -4.90 18.53
CA VAL A 95 19.82 -4.09 18.01
C VAL A 95 19.59 -2.59 18.21
N GLU A 96 18.73 -2.23 19.14
CA GLU A 96 18.31 -0.83 19.39
C GLU A 96 19.48 0.13 19.59
N GLY A 97 20.57 -0.34 20.22
CA GLY A 97 21.78 0.45 20.44
C GLY A 97 22.58 0.80 19.19
N ASP A 98 22.28 0.18 18.05
CA ASP A 98 22.92 0.43 16.77
C ASP A 98 22.12 1.41 15.89
N LEU A 99 20.92 1.80 16.31
CA LEU A 99 20.05 2.72 15.55
C LEU A 99 20.43 4.17 15.83
N ASP A 100 20.56 4.97 14.78
CA ASP A 100 20.81 6.42 14.85
C ASP A 100 19.49 7.22 14.83
N THR A 101 18.42 6.63 14.29
CA THR A 101 17.08 7.24 14.18
C THR A 101 16.04 6.28 14.73
N ARG A 102 15.05 6.80 15.48
CA ARG A 102 13.95 5.96 15.97
C ARG A 102 13.13 5.39 14.82
N VAL A 103 12.60 4.21 15.05
CA VAL A 103 11.62 3.57 14.16
C VAL A 103 10.26 3.64 14.82
N ARG A 104 9.31 4.26 14.15
CA ARG A 104 7.91 4.30 14.56
C ARG A 104 7.14 3.21 13.84
N LEU A 105 6.59 2.29 14.60
CA LEU A 105 5.81 1.15 14.15
C LEU A 105 4.34 1.52 14.25
N VAL A 106 3.62 1.53 13.13
CA VAL A 106 2.22 1.97 13.12
C VAL A 106 1.34 0.94 12.43
N THR A 107 0.24 0.55 13.06
CA THR A 107 -0.83 -0.13 12.35
C THR A 107 -2.03 0.82 12.23
N PHE A 108 -2.39 1.12 10.98
CA PHE A 108 -3.48 2.04 10.67
C PHE A 108 -4.83 1.33 10.72
N GLY A 109 -5.85 2.03 11.19
CA GLY A 109 -7.22 1.57 11.08
C GLY A 109 -7.97 2.29 9.96
N SER A 110 -8.96 1.60 9.40
CA SER A 110 -9.83 2.15 8.35
C SER A 110 -9.11 2.47 7.03
N GLU A 111 -8.18 1.61 6.64
CA GLU A 111 -7.55 1.65 5.31
C GLU A 111 -8.59 1.30 4.24
N GLU A 112 -9.28 0.17 4.41
CA GLU A 112 -10.20 -0.44 3.46
C GLU A 112 -11.41 0.45 3.10
N ILE A 113 -11.68 1.45 3.90
CA ILE A 113 -12.76 2.41 3.67
C ILE A 113 -12.26 3.82 3.32
N GLY A 114 -10.97 3.98 3.00
CA GLY A 114 -10.41 5.21 2.44
C GLY A 114 -9.17 5.77 3.13
N LEU A 115 -8.26 4.95 3.64
CA LEU A 115 -6.94 5.32 4.18
C LEU A 115 -7.01 6.29 5.39
N TRP A 116 -8.12 6.28 6.16
CA TRP A 116 -8.36 7.29 7.18
C TRP A 116 -7.30 7.35 8.26
N GLY A 117 -6.77 6.19 8.69
CA GLY A 117 -5.71 6.13 9.68
C GLY A 117 -4.41 6.76 9.20
N ALA A 118 -4.03 6.49 7.95
CA ALA A 118 -2.82 7.04 7.33
C ALA A 118 -2.94 8.55 7.08
N TYR A 119 -4.08 9.02 6.56
CA TYR A 119 -4.33 10.45 6.40
C TYR A 119 -4.26 11.19 7.74
N HIS A 120 -4.90 10.65 8.78
CA HIS A 120 -4.81 11.26 10.11
C HIS A 120 -3.37 11.35 10.61
N ALA A 121 -2.56 10.30 10.43
CA ALA A 121 -1.15 10.32 10.82
C ALA A 121 -0.35 11.35 10.02
N ALA A 122 -0.54 11.43 8.70
CA ALA A 122 0.15 12.40 7.85
C ALA A 122 -0.25 13.85 8.14
N GLU A 123 -1.52 14.10 8.48
CA GLU A 123 -2.02 15.44 8.81
C GLU A 123 -1.60 15.94 10.20
N THR A 124 -1.42 15.02 11.15
CA THR A 124 -1.14 15.37 12.55
C THR A 124 0.34 15.32 12.93
N THR A 125 1.19 14.79 12.07
CA THR A 125 2.65 14.74 12.26
C THR A 125 3.33 15.76 11.37
N PRO A 126 4.19 16.64 11.89
CA PRO A 126 4.99 17.53 11.07
C PRO A 126 5.80 16.72 10.04
N LYS A 127 5.78 17.16 8.80
CA LYS A 127 6.44 16.46 7.69
C LYS A 127 7.93 16.21 7.95
N GLU A 128 8.60 17.16 8.55
CA GLU A 128 10.02 17.12 8.92
C GLU A 128 10.35 16.10 10.01
N GLU A 129 9.34 15.59 10.73
CA GLU A 129 9.51 14.51 11.71
C GLU A 129 9.42 13.12 11.09
N ILE A 130 9.12 13.02 9.79
CA ILE A 130 8.99 11.76 9.07
C ILE A 130 10.15 11.63 8.08
N ALA A 131 11.17 10.85 8.41
CA ALA A 131 12.31 10.62 7.54
C ALA A 131 11.90 9.86 6.27
N CYS A 132 11.20 8.75 6.42
CA CYS A 132 10.59 7.98 5.34
C CYS A 132 9.56 6.99 5.88
N VAL A 133 8.76 6.42 4.98
CA VAL A 133 7.71 5.43 5.29
C VAL A 133 7.92 4.15 4.48
N VAL A 134 7.93 3.01 5.13
CA VAL A 134 7.83 1.68 4.52
C VAL A 134 6.46 1.11 4.88
N ASN A 135 5.55 1.11 3.93
CA ASN A 135 4.22 0.53 4.10
C ASN A 135 4.18 -0.91 3.63
N LEU A 136 3.62 -1.80 4.43
CA LEU A 136 3.46 -3.22 4.13
C LEU A 136 1.98 -3.50 3.82
N ASP A 137 1.72 -3.98 2.60
CA ASP A 137 0.37 -4.34 2.19
C ASP A 137 0.42 -5.50 1.20
N GLY A 138 -0.33 -6.57 1.50
CA GLY A 138 -0.28 -7.81 0.71
C GLY A 138 1.10 -8.48 0.70
N ALA A 139 1.82 -8.44 1.83
CA ALA A 139 3.24 -8.78 1.91
C ALA A 139 3.55 -10.26 2.20
N CYS A 140 2.59 -11.19 1.99
CA CYS A 140 2.80 -12.62 2.30
C CYS A 140 2.16 -13.60 1.30
N SER A 141 1.88 -13.18 0.07
CA SER A 141 1.33 -14.09 -0.95
C SER A 141 2.40 -14.93 -1.67
N SER A 142 3.68 -14.59 -1.50
CA SER A 142 4.84 -15.29 -2.08
C SER A 142 6.14 -14.80 -1.45
N ARG A 143 7.28 -15.26 -1.98
CA ARG A 143 8.64 -14.80 -1.61
C ARG A 143 9.18 -13.71 -2.53
N ASN A 144 8.48 -13.36 -3.57
CA ASN A 144 8.94 -12.37 -4.53
C ASN A 144 8.59 -10.98 -4.02
N LEU A 145 9.54 -10.34 -3.34
CA LEU A 145 9.36 -8.98 -2.84
C LEU A 145 9.12 -8.03 -4.01
N ARG A 146 8.10 -7.20 -3.86
CA ARG A 146 7.80 -6.09 -4.77
C ARG A 146 7.78 -4.79 -3.98
N VAL A 147 8.48 -3.78 -4.49
CA VAL A 147 8.52 -2.45 -3.88
C VAL A 147 8.07 -1.40 -4.88
N GLY A 148 6.94 -0.77 -4.61
CA GLY A 148 6.47 0.42 -5.30
C GLY A 148 7.14 1.64 -4.68
N THR A 149 8.07 2.26 -5.38
CA THR A 149 8.93 3.32 -4.83
C THR A 149 8.34 4.71 -4.96
N ASN A 150 7.24 4.87 -5.68
CA ASN A 150 6.57 6.15 -5.90
C ASN A 150 7.52 7.27 -6.39
N GLY A 151 8.57 6.89 -7.14
CA GLY A 151 9.57 7.82 -7.67
C GLY A 151 10.59 8.32 -6.64
N PHE A 152 10.79 7.61 -5.53
CA PHE A 152 11.83 7.89 -4.53
C PHE A 152 13.02 6.93 -4.72
N ASP A 153 13.96 7.30 -5.58
CA ASP A 153 15.11 6.46 -5.97
C ASP A 153 16.02 6.09 -4.79
N GLY A 154 16.21 6.98 -3.82
CA GLY A 154 16.99 6.70 -2.62
C GLY A 154 16.45 5.50 -1.83
N MET A 155 15.13 5.36 -1.76
CA MET A 155 14.51 4.20 -1.10
C MET A 155 14.66 2.92 -1.94
N ARG A 156 14.59 3.01 -3.27
CA ARG A 156 14.79 1.87 -4.16
C ARG A 156 16.14 1.19 -3.94
N SER A 157 17.22 1.98 -3.90
CA SER A 157 18.58 1.45 -3.76
C SER A 157 18.78 0.63 -2.49
N VAL A 158 18.11 1.00 -1.38
CA VAL A 158 18.18 0.23 -0.14
C VAL A 158 17.60 -1.18 -0.32
N PHE A 159 16.43 -1.28 -0.96
CA PHE A 159 15.81 -2.57 -1.20
C PHE A 159 16.60 -3.43 -2.21
N GLU A 160 17.19 -2.81 -3.25
CA GLU A 160 18.06 -3.49 -4.21
C GLU A 160 19.29 -4.07 -3.50
N ASP A 161 19.98 -3.29 -2.67
CA ASP A 161 21.13 -3.75 -1.91
C ASP A 161 20.77 -4.86 -0.90
N VAL A 162 19.60 -4.77 -0.26
CA VAL A 162 19.12 -5.83 0.64
C VAL A 162 18.82 -7.10 -0.15
N ALA A 163 18.11 -6.99 -1.26
CA ALA A 163 17.81 -8.15 -2.10
C ALA A 163 19.08 -8.84 -2.60
N ASP A 164 20.07 -8.07 -3.04
CA ASP A 164 21.37 -8.60 -3.46
C ASP A 164 22.13 -9.29 -2.30
N ALA A 165 22.11 -8.67 -1.10
CA ALA A 165 22.79 -9.23 0.07
C ALA A 165 22.20 -10.57 0.53
N PHE A 166 20.90 -10.79 0.33
CA PHE A 166 20.21 -12.03 0.71
C PHE A 166 19.94 -12.99 -0.46
N ASP A 167 20.41 -12.66 -1.69
CA ASP A 167 20.11 -13.40 -2.93
C ASP A 167 18.57 -13.63 -3.08
N ALA A 168 17.79 -12.58 -2.76
CA ALA A 168 16.34 -12.60 -2.77
C ALA A 168 15.78 -11.97 -4.06
N PRO A 169 14.68 -12.52 -4.62
CA PRO A 169 14.04 -11.92 -5.77
C PRO A 169 13.38 -10.58 -5.40
N LEU A 170 13.61 -9.57 -6.23
CA LEU A 170 13.04 -8.23 -6.09
C LEU A 170 12.44 -7.75 -7.40
N THR A 171 11.28 -7.11 -7.32
CA THR A 171 10.69 -6.33 -8.40
C THR A 171 10.42 -4.92 -7.90
N THR A 172 10.91 -3.90 -8.59
CA THR A 172 10.64 -2.50 -8.26
C THR A 172 9.73 -1.85 -9.29
N GLY A 173 8.95 -0.85 -8.85
CA GLY A 173 8.12 -0.01 -9.70
C GLY A 173 8.18 1.45 -9.24
N GLU A 174 8.25 2.38 -10.18
CA GLU A 174 8.42 3.81 -9.90
C GLU A 174 7.11 4.61 -9.96
N THR A 175 6.05 4.00 -10.50
CA THR A 175 4.75 4.65 -10.65
C THR A 175 4.22 5.11 -9.30
N ILE A 176 3.84 6.38 -9.21
CA ILE A 176 3.14 6.93 -8.05
C ILE A 176 1.74 6.34 -8.02
N SER A 177 1.44 5.57 -6.98
CA SER A 177 0.14 4.91 -6.82
C SER A 177 -0.63 5.49 -5.64
N PRO A 178 -1.89 5.94 -5.86
CA PRO A 178 -2.76 6.41 -4.78
C PRO A 178 -3.43 5.28 -3.99
N HIS A 179 -3.03 4.04 -4.21
CA HIS A 179 -3.59 2.85 -3.59
C HIS A 179 -2.69 2.39 -2.44
N GLY A 180 -3.23 2.37 -1.24
CA GLY A 180 -2.58 2.00 0.01
C GLY A 180 -2.10 3.19 0.85
N ASP A 181 -1.82 2.93 2.11
CA ASP A 181 -1.55 3.93 3.16
C ASP A 181 -0.35 4.85 2.88
N GLN A 182 0.66 4.38 2.13
CA GLN A 182 1.81 5.21 1.74
C GLN A 182 1.39 6.46 0.96
N TRP A 183 0.24 6.43 0.28
CA TRP A 183 -0.25 7.56 -0.49
C TRP A 183 -0.48 8.81 0.36
N ALA A 184 -0.99 8.65 1.57
CA ALA A 184 -1.20 9.77 2.48
C ALA A 184 0.07 10.59 2.74
N PHE A 185 1.23 9.95 2.66
CA PHE A 185 2.54 10.56 2.84
C PHE A 185 3.14 11.03 1.50
N VAL A 186 3.05 10.22 0.45
CA VAL A 186 3.56 10.55 -0.89
C VAL A 186 2.96 11.84 -1.41
N GLN A 187 1.65 12.06 -1.28
CA GLN A 187 0.99 13.29 -1.73
C GLN A 187 1.53 14.56 -1.06
N GLU A 188 2.11 14.42 0.15
CA GLU A 188 2.79 15.50 0.87
C GLU A 188 4.27 15.62 0.48
N GLY A 189 4.77 14.76 -0.41
CA GLY A 189 6.16 14.69 -0.84
C GLY A 189 7.08 14.01 0.17
N ILE A 190 6.54 13.28 1.15
CA ILE A 190 7.29 12.47 2.10
C ILE A 190 7.71 11.18 1.40
N PRO A 191 8.99 10.77 1.51
CA PRO A 191 9.45 9.51 0.91
C PRO A 191 8.68 8.32 1.48
N ALA A 192 7.94 7.62 0.62
CA ALA A 192 7.17 6.46 1.05
C ALA A 192 7.13 5.37 -0.04
N VAL A 193 7.32 4.13 0.37
CA VAL A 193 7.22 2.95 -0.49
C VAL A 193 6.12 2.02 -0.01
N MET A 194 5.58 1.24 -0.94
CA MET A 194 4.73 0.11 -0.63
C MET A 194 5.50 -1.19 -0.90
N ALA A 195 5.76 -1.97 0.15
CA ALA A 195 6.35 -3.29 0.07
C ALA A 195 5.25 -4.35 0.12
N SER A 196 5.17 -5.15 -0.91
CA SER A 196 4.21 -6.23 -1.12
C SER A 196 4.92 -7.46 -1.68
N THR A 197 4.17 -8.50 -2.03
CA THR A 197 4.71 -9.64 -2.75
C THR A 197 3.98 -9.87 -4.06
N THR A 198 4.68 -10.41 -5.06
CA THR A 198 4.09 -10.78 -6.33
C THR A 198 4.05 -12.29 -6.49
N SER A 199 2.98 -12.81 -7.08
CA SER A 199 2.88 -14.18 -7.52
C SER A 199 2.57 -14.24 -9.02
N ASP A 200 2.72 -15.41 -9.64
CA ASP A 200 2.34 -15.65 -11.04
C ASP A 200 0.82 -15.60 -11.27
N GLN A 201 0.04 -15.41 -10.20
CA GLN A 201 -1.41 -15.29 -10.27
C GLN A 201 -1.78 -13.85 -10.67
N SER A 202 -2.72 -13.73 -11.59
CA SER A 202 -3.24 -12.42 -12.01
C SER A 202 -4.23 -11.86 -11.00
N GLY A 203 -4.23 -10.52 -10.84
CA GLY A 203 -5.15 -9.77 -9.98
C GLY A 203 -4.74 -9.78 -8.51
N ARG A 204 -5.68 -9.45 -7.61
CA ARG A 204 -5.46 -9.36 -6.16
C ARG A 204 -5.30 -10.71 -5.44
N GLY A 205 -5.27 -11.82 -6.16
CA GLY A 205 -5.25 -13.14 -5.53
C GLY A 205 -6.52 -13.38 -4.70
N TRP A 206 -6.37 -13.58 -3.39
CA TRP A 206 -7.48 -13.79 -2.44
C TRP A 206 -7.96 -12.49 -1.78
N GLY A 207 -7.20 -11.41 -1.84
CA GLY A 207 -7.52 -10.12 -1.20
C GLY A 207 -8.93 -9.65 -1.53
N HIS A 208 -9.60 -9.03 -0.56
CA HIS A 208 -10.98 -8.57 -0.63
C HIS A 208 -12.01 -9.67 -0.89
N THR A 209 -11.69 -10.90 -0.53
CA THR A 209 -12.62 -12.04 -0.62
C THR A 209 -12.64 -12.86 0.66
N HIS A 210 -13.72 -13.58 0.90
CA HIS A 210 -13.83 -14.53 2.01
C HIS A 210 -12.80 -15.69 1.97
N ALA A 211 -11.97 -15.74 0.93
CA ALA A 211 -10.91 -16.73 0.80
C ALA A 211 -9.55 -16.24 1.27
N ASP A 212 -9.42 -14.99 1.70
CA ASP A 212 -8.19 -14.46 2.32
C ASP A 212 -8.11 -14.89 3.78
N THR A 213 -7.70 -16.12 3.99
CA THR A 213 -7.67 -16.83 5.28
C THR A 213 -6.27 -17.32 5.60
N LEU A 214 -5.98 -17.54 6.90
CA LEU A 214 -4.65 -17.91 7.38
C LEU A 214 -4.05 -19.16 6.73
N ASP A 215 -4.87 -20.11 6.29
CA ASP A 215 -4.43 -21.33 5.61
C ASP A 215 -3.84 -21.08 4.21
N LYS A 216 -3.97 -19.86 3.68
CA LYS A 216 -3.36 -19.43 2.41
C LYS A 216 -1.92 -18.91 2.57
N LEU A 217 -1.51 -18.66 3.80
CA LEU A 217 -0.19 -18.08 4.09
C LEU A 217 0.82 -19.16 4.45
N ASP A 218 2.07 -19.00 4.01
CA ASP A 218 3.18 -19.84 4.43
C ASP A 218 4.07 -19.07 5.43
N SER A 219 4.29 -19.64 6.61
CA SER A 219 5.12 -19.04 7.65
C SER A 219 6.58 -18.83 7.23
N ARG A 220 7.06 -19.52 6.18
CA ARG A 220 8.39 -19.32 5.61
C ARG A 220 8.46 -18.03 4.81
N ASP A 221 7.40 -17.73 4.06
CA ASP A 221 7.29 -16.50 3.26
C ASP A 221 7.24 -15.29 4.19
N LEU A 222 6.47 -15.39 5.28
CA LEU A 222 6.40 -14.35 6.32
C LEU A 222 7.77 -14.09 6.98
N ARG A 223 8.54 -15.15 7.30
CA ARG A 223 9.88 -14.99 7.89
C ARG A 223 10.88 -14.36 6.92
N GLU A 224 10.81 -14.71 5.66
CA GLU A 224 11.67 -14.12 4.62
C GLU A 224 11.37 -12.64 4.47
N MET A 225 10.08 -12.26 4.38
CA MET A 225 9.66 -10.86 4.37
C MET A 225 10.11 -10.11 5.62
N ALA A 226 9.95 -10.71 6.81
CA ALA A 226 10.44 -10.11 8.05
C ALA A 226 11.93 -9.82 8.00
N THR A 227 12.74 -10.74 7.45
CA THR A 227 14.19 -10.56 7.31
C THR A 227 14.53 -9.41 6.36
N LEU A 228 13.94 -9.40 5.16
CA LEU A 228 14.23 -8.38 4.15
C LEU A 228 13.76 -6.98 4.59
N VAL A 229 12.55 -6.89 5.14
CA VAL A 229 12.00 -5.63 5.64
C VAL A 229 12.80 -5.13 6.84
N THR A 230 13.20 -6.01 7.78
CA THR A 230 14.04 -5.62 8.92
C THR A 230 15.37 -5.04 8.44
N ALA A 231 16.02 -5.70 7.47
CA ALA A 231 17.29 -5.21 6.92
C ALA A 231 17.14 -3.86 6.24
N ALA A 232 16.05 -3.63 5.49
CA ALA A 232 15.80 -2.35 4.84
C ALA A 232 15.51 -1.24 5.86
N VAL A 233 14.63 -1.49 6.85
CA VAL A 233 14.29 -0.50 7.89
C VAL A 233 15.51 -0.20 8.77
N TYR A 234 16.33 -1.20 9.11
CA TYR A 234 17.60 -1.02 9.83
C TYR A 234 18.53 -0.05 9.10
N ARG A 235 18.72 -0.22 7.78
CA ARG A 235 19.57 0.67 6.98
C ARG A 235 19.04 2.10 6.92
N PHE A 236 17.73 2.30 6.86
CA PHE A 236 17.15 3.65 6.99
C PHE A 236 17.40 4.23 8.39
N ALA A 237 17.26 3.42 9.43
CA ALA A 237 17.38 3.87 10.82
C ALA A 237 18.83 4.07 11.28
N THR A 238 19.84 3.53 10.57
CA THR A 238 21.26 3.77 10.82
C THR A 238 21.83 4.92 9.99
N GLY A 239 20.99 5.66 9.25
CA GLY A 239 21.41 6.83 8.49
C GLY A 239 22.31 6.54 7.27
N GLU A 240 22.45 5.28 6.85
CA GLU A 240 23.25 4.94 5.68
C GLU A 240 22.69 5.53 4.38
N VAL A 241 21.39 5.76 4.32
CA VAL A 241 20.70 6.36 3.17
C VAL A 241 19.66 7.37 3.64
N ALA A 242 19.79 8.60 3.16
CA ALA A 242 18.77 9.62 3.32
C ALA A 242 17.80 9.55 2.14
N ALA A 243 16.51 9.42 2.43
CA ALA A 243 15.47 9.61 1.44
C ALA A 243 15.06 11.09 1.41
N GLU A 244 15.28 11.77 0.28
CA GLU A 244 14.99 13.20 0.16
C GLU A 244 13.49 13.44 -0.04
N HIS A 245 12.93 14.38 0.72
CA HIS A 245 11.56 14.87 0.53
C HIS A 245 11.44 15.60 -0.81
N ARG A 246 10.28 15.48 -1.43
CA ARG A 246 9.93 16.16 -2.68
C ARG A 246 8.92 17.28 -2.41
N SER A 247 8.77 18.22 -3.34
CA SER A 247 7.67 19.17 -3.25
C SER A 247 6.34 18.51 -3.68
N ARG A 248 5.23 19.00 -3.13
CA ARG A 248 3.88 18.55 -3.53
C ARG A 248 3.64 18.71 -5.03
N GLU A 249 4.14 19.80 -5.62
CA GLU A 249 4.04 20.07 -7.05
C GLU A 249 4.79 19.01 -7.86
N SER A 250 6.00 18.62 -7.41
CA SER A 250 6.78 17.57 -8.08
C SER A 250 6.09 16.21 -8.04
N ILE A 251 5.36 15.88 -6.95
CA ILE A 251 4.55 14.67 -6.89
C ILE A 251 3.34 14.80 -7.83
N ARG A 252 2.57 15.89 -7.73
CA ARG A 252 1.41 16.16 -8.59
C ARG A 252 1.74 15.96 -10.07
N ASP A 253 2.84 16.56 -10.53
CA ASP A 253 3.24 16.58 -11.93
C ASP A 253 3.76 15.21 -12.42
N ALA A 254 4.05 14.27 -11.51
CA ALA A 254 4.54 12.93 -11.80
C ALA A 254 3.46 11.83 -11.70
N ILE A 255 2.23 12.17 -11.29
CA ILE A 255 1.12 11.20 -11.20
C ILE A 255 0.64 10.86 -12.62
N ASP A 256 0.41 9.58 -12.89
CA ASP A 256 -0.18 9.10 -14.14
C ASP A 256 -1.57 9.69 -14.38
N GLU A 257 -1.88 10.05 -15.65
CA GLU A 257 -3.16 10.66 -16.03
C GLU A 257 -4.37 9.81 -15.60
N GLY A 258 -4.26 8.48 -15.64
CA GLY A 258 -5.32 7.59 -15.21
C GLY A 258 -5.62 7.72 -13.72
N TYR A 259 -4.60 7.86 -12.89
CA TYR A 259 -4.77 8.10 -11.44
C TYR A 259 -5.26 9.52 -11.14
N VAL A 260 -4.85 10.52 -11.92
CA VAL A 260 -5.42 11.88 -11.81
C VAL A 260 -6.93 11.86 -12.05
N GLU A 261 -7.38 11.17 -13.11
CA GLU A 261 -8.80 11.05 -13.43
C GLU A 261 -9.56 10.28 -12.34
N GLU A 262 -9.00 9.18 -11.84
CA GLU A 262 -9.55 8.38 -10.75
C GLU A 262 -9.74 9.22 -9.48
N LEU A 263 -8.70 9.91 -9.02
CA LEU A 263 -8.73 10.74 -7.81
C LEU A 263 -9.72 11.90 -7.94
N LYS A 264 -9.78 12.57 -9.11
CA LYS A 264 -10.76 13.64 -9.36
C LYS A 264 -12.18 13.12 -9.39
N THR A 265 -12.43 12.01 -10.06
CA THR A 265 -13.74 11.38 -10.12
C THR A 265 -14.21 10.91 -8.74
N GLY A 266 -13.30 10.38 -7.94
CA GLY A 266 -13.55 9.96 -6.56
C GLY A 266 -13.64 11.11 -5.55
N GLY A 267 -13.41 12.37 -5.97
CA GLY A 267 -13.38 13.52 -5.06
C GLY A 267 -12.25 13.50 -4.05
N ARG A 268 -11.15 12.81 -4.38
CA ARG A 268 -9.97 12.61 -3.52
C ARG A 268 -8.70 13.28 -4.07
N TRP A 269 -8.82 14.14 -5.06
CA TRP A 269 -7.68 14.87 -5.60
C TRP A 269 -7.14 15.86 -4.55
N PRO A 270 -5.87 15.72 -4.11
CA PRO A 270 -5.36 16.46 -2.96
C PRO A 270 -4.73 17.80 -3.31
N TYR A 271 -4.70 18.18 -4.59
CA TYR A 271 -4.04 19.40 -5.06
C TYR A 271 -5.05 20.41 -5.57
N ASP A 272 -4.74 21.69 -5.37
CA ASP A 272 -5.51 22.80 -5.96
C ASP A 272 -5.39 22.76 -7.49
N GLU A 273 -6.45 23.25 -8.21
CA GLU A 273 -6.49 23.34 -9.67
C GLU A 273 -5.51 24.36 -10.23
#